data_4a4a8d0368010b6686ca9307a85b9e31
#
_entry.id   4a4a8d0368010b6686ca9307a85b9e31
#
_cell.length_a   1.000
_cell.length_b   1.000
_cell.length_c   1.000
_cell.angle_alpha   90.00
_cell.angle_beta   90.00
_cell.angle_gamma   90.00
#
_symmetry.space_group_name_H-M   'P 1'
#
loop_
_entity.id
_entity.type
_entity.pdbx_description
1 polymer ?
#
loop_
_entity_poly.entity_id
_entity_poly.type
_entity_poly.pdbx_seq_one_letter_code
_entity_poly.pdbx_strand_id
1 'polypeptide(L)'
;MIQKDLLRGVAAQISENYEKAEVPMYSDHLHLPNRDTVIQIIKNLQKVIFPAYFGGAAISRVTAETYVEFLLGEIFTDLREQVSLALSNRISDLAELEAKTDAVVTDFFTALPEIQQLLMKDVQANYDGDPAAGSKEEVIFSYPGLYAIFVYRIAHQLYVSGVPLIPRIMTEYAHGGTGIDINPGATIGEYFFIDHGTGIVIGETTIIGNHVKLYQGVTLGALSPRGGHAVVGKRHPTVGDGATIYSGASILGGGTVIGAGSVIGGNSFITDSVEENTKASIEKPKMVYRVKKS
;
A
#
# COMPACT_ATOMS: atom_id res chain seq x y z
N MET A 1 3.45 34.13 35.62
CA MET A 1 2.05 34.55 35.48
C MET A 1 1.69 34.76 34.02
N ILE A 2 2.38 35.59 33.25
CA ILE A 2 2.11 35.92 31.84
C ILE A 2 1.97 34.66 30.95
N GLN A 3 2.83 33.65 31.09
CA GLN A 3 2.81 32.46 30.27
C GLN A 3 1.56 31.57 30.50
N LYS A 4 1.06 31.54 31.72
CA LYS A 4 -0.12 30.73 32.07
C LYS A 4 -1.41 31.35 31.52
N ASP A 5 -1.52 32.67 31.54
CA ASP A 5 -2.67 33.38 30.99
C ASP A 5 -2.69 33.35 29.46
N LEU A 6 -1.50 33.44 28.81
CA LEU A 6 -1.36 33.24 27.37
C LEU A 6 -1.82 31.84 26.93
N LEU A 7 -1.33 30.78 27.59
CA LEU A 7 -1.71 29.39 27.28
C LEU A 7 -3.20 29.16 27.49
N ARG A 8 -3.80 29.71 28.54
CA ARG A 8 -5.26 29.61 28.78
C ARG A 8 -6.04 30.31 27.66
N GLY A 9 -5.63 31.51 27.26
CA GLY A 9 -6.26 32.24 26.15
C GLY A 9 -6.18 31.46 24.81
N VAL A 10 -5.01 30.91 24.49
CA VAL A 10 -4.82 30.10 23.28
C VAL A 10 -5.69 28.83 23.34
N ALA A 11 -5.71 28.14 24.49
CA ALA A 11 -6.53 26.93 24.63
C ALA A 11 -8.02 27.23 24.45
N ALA A 12 -8.52 28.33 25.00
CA ALA A 12 -9.93 28.74 24.83
C ALA A 12 -10.26 29.00 23.33
N GLN A 13 -9.39 29.69 22.59
CA GLN A 13 -9.59 29.96 21.18
C GLN A 13 -9.54 28.65 20.35
N ILE A 14 -8.65 27.73 20.67
CA ILE A 14 -8.58 26.42 20.01
C ILE A 14 -9.87 25.63 20.28
N SER A 15 -10.35 25.59 21.54
CA SER A 15 -11.59 24.91 21.89
C SER A 15 -12.82 25.53 21.19
N GLU A 16 -12.86 26.84 21.00
CA GLU A 16 -13.90 27.48 20.21
C GLU A 16 -13.86 27.08 18.71
N ASN A 17 -12.68 26.83 18.17
CA ASN A 17 -12.54 26.32 16.81
C ASN A 17 -13.05 24.88 16.66
N TYR A 18 -12.96 24.06 17.73
CA TYR A 18 -13.53 22.71 17.71
C TYR A 18 -15.05 22.72 17.53
N GLU A 19 -15.74 23.68 18.15
CA GLU A 19 -17.20 23.83 17.99
C GLU A 19 -17.62 24.25 16.58
N LYS A 20 -16.70 24.87 15.82
CA LYS A 20 -16.96 25.36 14.46
C LYS A 20 -16.46 24.39 13.39
N ALA A 21 -15.81 23.29 13.77
CA ALA A 21 -15.22 22.35 12.84
C ALA A 21 -16.31 21.53 12.11
N GLU A 22 -16.15 21.35 10.81
CA GLU A 22 -17.03 20.47 10.00
C GLU A 22 -16.79 18.97 10.25
N VAL A 23 -15.70 18.64 10.95
CA VAL A 23 -15.34 17.26 11.33
C VAL A 23 -15.48 17.10 12.86
N PRO A 24 -15.84 15.91 13.36
CA PRO A 24 -15.90 15.67 14.80
C PRO A 24 -14.54 15.89 15.45
N MET A 25 -14.49 16.78 16.44
CA MET A 25 -13.27 17.09 17.21
C MET A 25 -13.27 16.45 18.62
N TYR A 26 -14.39 15.84 19.01
CA TYR A 26 -14.56 15.16 20.30
C TYR A 26 -14.78 13.66 20.08
N SER A 27 -14.28 12.84 20.99
CA SER A 27 -14.36 11.38 20.89
C SER A 27 -15.62 10.76 21.50
N ASP A 28 -16.55 11.58 22.03
CA ASP A 28 -17.72 11.11 22.78
C ASP A 28 -18.63 10.15 22.01
N HIS A 29 -18.60 10.24 20.66
CA HIS A 29 -19.41 9.41 19.76
C HIS A 29 -18.62 8.89 18.55
N LEU A 30 -17.30 9.05 18.54
CA LEU A 30 -16.44 8.66 17.43
C LEU A 30 -15.38 7.67 17.90
N HIS A 31 -15.53 6.43 17.49
CA HIS A 31 -14.56 5.37 17.77
C HIS A 31 -13.64 5.21 16.55
N LEU A 32 -12.39 5.65 16.69
CA LEU A 32 -11.40 5.57 15.60
C LEU A 32 -10.31 4.55 15.95
N PRO A 33 -9.82 3.81 14.94
CA PRO A 33 -8.64 2.98 15.12
C PRO A 33 -7.44 3.82 15.58
N ASN A 34 -6.63 3.25 16.47
CA ASN A 34 -5.39 3.86 16.88
C ASN A 34 -4.31 3.63 15.81
N ARG A 35 -3.83 4.72 15.21
CA ARG A 35 -2.83 4.68 14.14
C ARG A 35 -1.53 3.98 14.57
N ASP A 36 -1.07 4.23 15.79
CA ASP A 36 0.21 3.67 16.27
C ASP A 36 0.08 2.16 16.53
N THR A 37 -1.07 1.70 17.01
CA THR A 37 -1.37 0.26 17.13
C THR A 37 -1.42 -0.41 15.76
N VAL A 38 -2.04 0.22 14.75
CA VAL A 38 -2.03 -0.30 13.36
C VAL A 38 -0.60 -0.41 12.83
N ILE A 39 0.25 0.58 13.08
CA ILE A 39 1.67 0.52 12.70
C ILE A 39 2.40 -0.60 13.44
N GLN A 40 2.09 -0.82 14.71
CA GLN A 40 2.71 -1.91 15.47
C GLN A 40 2.29 -3.30 14.94
N ILE A 41 1.05 -3.45 14.52
CA ILE A 41 0.56 -4.66 13.83
C ILE A 41 1.41 -4.93 12.56
N ILE A 42 1.65 -3.92 11.72
CA ILE A 42 2.51 -4.08 10.52
C ILE A 42 3.90 -4.57 10.92
N LYS A 43 4.52 -3.97 11.93
CA LYS A 43 5.87 -4.35 12.40
C LYS A 43 5.92 -5.77 12.96
N ASN A 44 4.89 -6.19 13.69
CA ASN A 44 4.81 -7.54 14.22
C ASN A 44 4.54 -8.57 13.12
N LEU A 45 3.70 -8.25 12.13
CA LEU A 45 3.51 -9.09 10.94
C LEU A 45 4.81 -9.25 10.13
N GLN A 46 5.64 -8.20 10.02
CA GLN A 46 6.94 -8.30 9.38
C GLN A 46 7.87 -9.32 10.09
N LYS A 47 7.81 -9.37 11.43
CA LYS A 47 8.54 -10.37 12.23
C LYS A 47 7.99 -11.79 12.03
N VAL A 48 6.68 -11.95 11.84
CA VAL A 48 6.04 -13.25 11.57
C VAL A 48 6.40 -13.75 10.17
N ILE A 49 6.33 -12.87 9.17
CA ILE A 49 6.57 -13.23 7.76
C ILE A 49 8.06 -13.47 7.49
N PHE A 50 8.95 -12.66 8.07
CA PHE A 50 10.41 -12.70 7.88
C PHE A 50 11.16 -12.81 9.22
N PRO A 51 10.94 -13.88 10.00
CA PRO A 51 11.42 -13.94 11.39
C PRO A 51 12.92 -13.87 11.54
N ALA A 52 13.70 -14.44 10.62
CA ALA A 52 15.16 -14.40 10.65
C ALA A 52 15.73 -12.99 10.45
N TYR A 53 14.96 -12.09 9.85
CA TYR A 53 15.40 -10.74 9.48
C TYR A 53 14.96 -9.68 10.47
N PHE A 54 13.75 -9.80 11.02
CA PHE A 54 13.13 -8.77 11.86
C PHE A 54 12.77 -9.24 13.27
N GLY A 55 12.97 -10.53 13.57
CA GLY A 55 12.58 -11.12 14.85
C GLY A 55 13.44 -10.69 16.07
N GLY A 56 14.63 -10.13 15.86
CA GLY A 56 15.49 -9.56 16.90
C GLY A 56 16.16 -10.58 17.84
N ALA A 57 15.77 -11.84 17.83
CA ALA A 57 16.35 -12.92 18.61
C ALA A 57 16.76 -14.08 17.68
N ALA A 58 17.72 -14.91 18.11
CA ALA A 58 18.08 -16.12 17.38
C ALA A 58 16.91 -17.11 17.42
N ILE A 59 16.13 -17.15 16.34
CA ILE A 59 14.99 -18.05 16.21
C ILE A 59 15.51 -19.37 15.65
N SER A 60 15.49 -20.41 16.48
CA SER A 60 15.81 -21.76 16.03
C SER A 60 14.59 -22.45 15.42
N ARG A 61 14.81 -23.51 14.62
CA ARG A 61 13.70 -24.33 14.11
C ARG A 61 12.80 -24.89 15.21
N VAL A 62 13.37 -25.15 16.39
CA VAL A 62 12.65 -25.71 17.55
C VAL A 62 11.75 -24.68 18.23
N THR A 63 12.11 -23.40 18.17
CA THR A 63 11.38 -22.31 18.85
C THR A 63 10.52 -21.47 17.89
N ALA A 64 10.60 -21.72 16.59
CA ALA A 64 9.94 -20.90 15.57
C ALA A 64 8.42 -20.91 15.72
N GLU A 65 7.80 -22.07 15.91
CA GLU A 65 6.36 -22.21 16.06
C GLU A 65 5.84 -21.45 17.28
N THR A 66 6.46 -21.67 18.45
CA THR A 66 6.07 -20.95 19.69
C THR A 66 6.27 -19.44 19.57
N TYR A 67 7.33 -19.00 18.92
CA TYR A 67 7.57 -17.58 18.69
C TYR A 67 6.50 -16.95 17.78
N VAL A 68 6.17 -17.63 16.68
CA VAL A 68 5.14 -17.18 15.76
C VAL A 68 3.79 -17.18 16.43
N GLU A 69 3.43 -18.23 17.20
CA GLU A 69 2.18 -18.31 17.96
C GLU A 69 2.04 -17.15 18.94
N PHE A 70 3.11 -16.84 19.69
CA PHE A 70 3.12 -15.70 20.60
C PHE A 70 2.84 -14.36 19.88
N LEU A 71 3.55 -14.08 18.79
CA LEU A 71 3.33 -12.85 18.02
C LEU A 71 1.94 -12.79 17.39
N LEU A 72 1.45 -13.91 16.87
CA LEU A 72 0.09 -13.97 16.32
C LEU A 72 -0.97 -13.69 17.39
N GLY A 73 -0.75 -14.12 18.64
CA GLY A 73 -1.62 -13.80 19.77
C GLY A 73 -1.68 -12.30 20.08
N GLU A 74 -0.53 -11.61 20.07
CA GLU A 74 -0.49 -10.15 20.23
C GLU A 74 -1.19 -9.45 19.08
N ILE A 75 -0.87 -9.83 17.83
CA ILE A 75 -1.49 -9.25 16.63
C ILE A 75 -3.00 -9.48 16.63
N PHE A 76 -3.45 -10.67 17.06
CA PHE A 76 -4.88 -11.00 17.12
C PHE A 76 -5.63 -10.04 18.04
N THR A 77 -5.10 -9.81 19.24
CA THR A 77 -5.70 -8.92 20.24
C THR A 77 -5.80 -7.49 19.70
N ASP A 78 -4.68 -6.97 19.20
CA ASP A 78 -4.61 -5.61 18.67
C ASP A 78 -5.50 -5.44 17.43
N LEU A 79 -5.42 -6.37 16.46
CA LEU A 79 -6.19 -6.27 15.23
C LEU A 79 -7.70 -6.36 15.48
N ARG A 80 -8.14 -7.28 16.36
CA ARG A 80 -9.54 -7.44 16.72
C ARG A 80 -10.11 -6.14 17.32
N GLU A 81 -9.39 -5.51 18.22
CA GLU A 81 -9.78 -4.23 18.81
C GLU A 81 -9.89 -3.14 17.73
N GLN A 82 -8.85 -2.97 16.91
CA GLN A 82 -8.84 -1.92 15.88
C GLN A 82 -9.92 -2.15 14.80
N VAL A 83 -10.18 -3.39 14.39
CA VAL A 83 -11.26 -3.73 13.45
C VAL A 83 -12.63 -3.43 14.05
N SER A 84 -12.85 -3.79 15.33
CA SER A 84 -14.09 -3.46 16.04
C SER A 84 -14.32 -1.95 16.08
N LEU A 85 -13.32 -1.15 16.45
CA LEU A 85 -13.38 0.32 16.44
C LEU A 85 -13.69 0.86 15.03
N ALA A 86 -13.06 0.33 14.00
CA ALA A 86 -13.30 0.78 12.63
C ALA A 86 -14.72 0.47 12.15
N LEU A 87 -15.28 -0.67 12.51
CA LEU A 87 -16.62 -1.11 12.11
C LEU A 87 -17.74 -0.47 12.94
N SER A 88 -17.50 -0.10 14.21
CA SER A 88 -18.52 0.41 15.12
C SER A 88 -19.19 1.72 14.65
N ASN A 89 -18.52 2.49 13.80
CA ASN A 89 -19.12 3.68 13.17
C ASN A 89 -20.15 3.34 12.05
N ARG A 90 -20.26 2.06 11.66
CA ARG A 90 -21.18 1.57 10.61
C ARG A 90 -22.19 0.56 11.13
N ILE A 91 -21.84 -0.16 12.21
CA ILE A 91 -22.64 -1.24 12.80
C ILE A 91 -22.97 -0.84 14.24
N SER A 92 -24.24 -0.57 14.53
CA SER A 92 -24.71 -0.15 15.86
C SER A 92 -25.13 -1.32 16.74
N ASP A 93 -25.52 -2.46 16.15
CA ASP A 93 -25.85 -3.66 16.90
C ASP A 93 -24.58 -4.37 17.37
N LEU A 94 -24.45 -4.56 18.69
CA LEU A 94 -23.24 -5.12 19.29
C LEU A 94 -22.99 -6.59 18.88
N ALA A 95 -24.04 -7.38 18.74
CA ALA A 95 -23.88 -8.78 18.37
C ALA A 95 -23.46 -8.92 16.89
N GLU A 96 -24.00 -8.08 16.02
CA GLU A 96 -23.59 -7.98 14.62
C GLU A 96 -22.14 -7.49 14.50
N LEU A 97 -21.76 -6.45 15.29
CA LEU A 97 -20.39 -5.92 15.32
C LEU A 97 -19.38 -6.99 15.75
N GLU A 98 -19.65 -7.71 16.83
CA GLU A 98 -18.79 -8.80 17.29
C GLU A 98 -18.65 -9.90 16.24
N ALA A 99 -19.76 -10.39 15.71
CA ALA A 99 -19.76 -11.43 14.69
C ALA A 99 -18.99 -11.02 13.42
N LYS A 100 -19.18 -9.78 12.96
CA LYS A 100 -18.47 -9.26 11.78
C LYS A 100 -16.97 -9.08 12.07
N THR A 101 -16.62 -8.58 13.25
CA THR A 101 -15.22 -8.42 13.69
C THR A 101 -14.51 -9.76 13.72
N ASP A 102 -15.12 -10.78 14.36
CA ASP A 102 -14.54 -12.11 14.47
C ASP A 102 -14.38 -12.79 13.09
N ALA A 103 -15.35 -12.63 12.19
CA ALA A 103 -15.25 -13.13 10.83
C ALA A 103 -14.08 -12.49 10.07
N VAL A 104 -13.95 -11.16 10.09
CA VAL A 104 -12.86 -10.44 9.44
C VAL A 104 -11.50 -10.88 9.96
N VAL A 105 -11.34 -10.96 11.27
CA VAL A 105 -10.07 -11.36 11.90
C VAL A 105 -9.74 -12.81 11.56
N THR A 106 -10.72 -13.71 11.59
CA THR A 106 -10.52 -15.12 11.20
C THR A 106 -10.08 -15.24 9.76
N ASP A 107 -10.74 -14.54 8.82
CA ASP A 107 -10.40 -14.55 7.41
C ASP A 107 -8.98 -14.00 7.19
N PHE A 108 -8.61 -12.92 7.89
CA PHE A 108 -7.28 -12.34 7.82
C PHE A 108 -6.19 -13.32 8.25
N PHE A 109 -6.34 -13.96 9.43
CA PHE A 109 -5.36 -14.92 9.92
C PHE A 109 -5.30 -16.19 9.06
N THR A 110 -6.41 -16.63 8.52
CA THR A 110 -6.48 -17.77 7.60
C THR A 110 -5.70 -17.49 6.30
N ALA A 111 -5.70 -16.24 5.83
CA ALA A 111 -5.00 -15.83 4.62
C ALA A 111 -3.47 -15.63 4.81
N LEU A 112 -2.98 -15.46 6.03
CA LEU A 112 -1.56 -15.15 6.28
C LEU A 112 -0.56 -16.14 5.65
N PRO A 113 -0.77 -17.47 5.68
CA PRO A 113 0.15 -18.40 5.03
C PRO A 113 0.25 -18.20 3.52
N GLU A 114 -0.86 -17.89 2.84
CA GLU A 114 -0.88 -17.60 1.41
C GLU A 114 -0.19 -16.26 1.11
N ILE A 115 -0.47 -15.23 1.90
CA ILE A 115 0.22 -13.93 1.80
C ILE A 115 1.73 -14.11 1.94
N GLN A 116 2.20 -14.95 2.87
CA GLN A 116 3.62 -15.25 3.01
C GLN A 116 4.18 -15.90 1.74
N GLN A 117 3.49 -16.87 1.13
CA GLN A 117 3.93 -17.48 -0.12
C GLN A 117 4.00 -16.48 -1.28
N LEU A 118 3.01 -15.58 -1.39
CA LEU A 118 3.03 -14.49 -2.38
C LEU A 118 4.25 -13.58 -2.17
N LEU A 119 4.56 -13.23 -0.93
CA LEU A 119 5.72 -12.41 -0.60
C LEU A 119 7.04 -13.09 -0.93
N MET A 120 7.14 -14.43 -0.77
CA MET A 120 8.35 -15.15 -1.23
C MET A 120 8.52 -15.08 -2.75
N LYS A 121 7.42 -15.11 -3.52
CA LYS A 121 7.43 -14.90 -4.97
C LYS A 121 7.86 -13.46 -5.33
N ASP A 122 7.39 -12.47 -4.57
CA ASP A 122 7.80 -11.08 -4.76
C ASP A 122 9.27 -10.84 -4.41
N VAL A 123 9.81 -11.50 -3.36
CA VAL A 123 11.26 -11.51 -3.07
C VAL A 123 12.03 -12.06 -4.25
N GLN A 124 11.59 -13.19 -4.83
CA GLN A 124 12.22 -13.77 -6.01
C GLN A 124 12.19 -12.81 -7.20
N ALA A 125 11.04 -12.19 -7.46
CA ALA A 125 10.88 -11.23 -8.56
C ALA A 125 11.78 -10.00 -8.41
N ASN A 126 11.94 -9.49 -7.19
CA ASN A 126 12.84 -8.36 -6.90
C ASN A 126 14.32 -8.76 -7.08
N TYR A 127 14.70 -9.96 -6.66
CA TYR A 127 16.06 -10.48 -6.85
C TYR A 127 16.39 -10.73 -8.33
N ASP A 128 15.48 -11.32 -9.10
CA ASP A 128 15.68 -11.60 -10.53
C ASP A 128 15.55 -10.35 -11.41
N GLY A 129 14.82 -9.34 -10.91
CA GLY A 129 14.52 -8.11 -11.65
C GLY A 129 15.61 -7.06 -11.59
N ASP A 130 16.39 -7.04 -10.52
CA ASP A 130 17.48 -6.08 -10.30
C ASP A 130 18.86 -6.74 -10.44
N PRO A 131 19.59 -6.47 -11.54
CA PRO A 131 20.95 -7.00 -11.72
C PRO A 131 21.95 -6.58 -10.63
N ALA A 132 21.64 -5.53 -9.85
CA ALA A 132 22.47 -5.04 -8.75
C ALA A 132 22.21 -5.75 -7.42
N ALA A 133 21.14 -6.55 -7.32
CA ALA A 133 20.81 -7.28 -6.10
C ALA A 133 21.86 -8.33 -5.79
N GLY A 134 22.58 -8.17 -4.66
CA GLY A 134 23.62 -9.09 -4.22
C GLY A 134 23.06 -10.41 -3.66
N SER A 135 21.90 -10.37 -3.03
CA SER A 135 21.24 -11.53 -2.44
C SER A 135 19.76 -11.26 -2.14
N LYS A 136 18.98 -12.33 -1.89
CA LYS A 136 17.58 -12.19 -1.44
C LYS A 136 17.48 -11.58 -0.04
N GLU A 137 18.47 -11.80 0.79
CA GLU A 137 18.59 -11.18 2.11
C GLU A 137 18.67 -9.66 2.00
N GLU A 138 19.47 -9.16 1.05
CA GLU A 138 19.57 -7.72 0.76
C GLU A 138 18.22 -7.16 0.31
N VAL A 139 17.51 -7.87 -0.56
CA VAL A 139 16.17 -7.48 -1.01
C VAL A 139 15.21 -7.38 0.18
N ILE A 140 15.19 -8.39 1.07
CA ILE A 140 14.29 -8.41 2.24
C ILE A 140 14.60 -7.27 3.21
N PHE A 141 15.88 -6.98 3.48
CA PHE A 141 16.27 -5.95 4.44
C PHE A 141 16.14 -4.53 3.91
N SER A 142 16.38 -4.31 2.61
CA SER A 142 16.76 -2.99 2.14
C SER A 142 15.83 -2.41 1.06
N TYR A 143 15.06 -3.24 0.33
CA TYR A 143 14.30 -2.76 -0.82
C TYR A 143 12.98 -2.10 -0.43
N PRO A 144 12.81 -0.80 -0.69
CA PRO A 144 11.56 -0.09 -0.38
C PRO A 144 10.39 -0.64 -1.19
N GLY A 145 10.63 -1.15 -2.42
CA GLY A 145 9.62 -1.79 -3.25
C GLY A 145 9.01 -3.01 -2.58
N LEU A 146 9.84 -3.91 -2.05
CA LEU A 146 9.36 -5.09 -1.34
C LEU A 146 8.59 -4.73 -0.07
N TYR A 147 9.05 -3.71 0.68
CA TYR A 147 8.34 -3.27 1.88
C TYR A 147 6.95 -2.70 1.54
N ALA A 148 6.82 -1.90 0.49
CA ALA A 148 5.53 -1.37 0.06
C ALA A 148 4.58 -2.49 -0.40
N ILE A 149 5.09 -3.49 -1.14
CA ILE A 149 4.33 -4.68 -1.55
C ILE A 149 3.88 -5.49 -0.33
N PHE A 150 4.75 -5.71 0.65
CA PHE A 150 4.42 -6.41 1.90
C PHE A 150 3.23 -5.74 2.60
N VAL A 151 3.30 -4.43 2.84
CA VAL A 151 2.22 -3.71 3.50
C VAL A 151 0.94 -3.72 2.67
N TYR A 152 1.05 -3.56 1.35
CA TYR A 152 -0.09 -3.64 0.44
C TYR A 152 -0.81 -5.00 0.54
N ARG A 153 -0.10 -6.13 0.47
CA ARG A 153 -0.74 -7.46 0.51
C ARG A 153 -1.52 -7.69 1.80
N ILE A 154 -0.99 -7.24 2.92
CA ILE A 154 -1.67 -7.28 4.22
C ILE A 154 -2.90 -6.37 4.23
N ALA A 155 -2.73 -5.12 3.80
CA ALA A 155 -3.80 -4.14 3.78
C ALA A 155 -4.93 -4.51 2.81
N HIS A 156 -4.59 -5.13 1.68
CA HIS A 156 -5.55 -5.61 0.68
C HIS A 156 -6.51 -6.64 1.28
N GLN A 157 -6.01 -7.59 2.10
CA GLN A 157 -6.86 -8.59 2.76
C GLN A 157 -7.93 -7.95 3.66
N LEU A 158 -7.55 -6.92 4.41
CA LEU A 158 -8.52 -6.17 5.23
C LEU A 158 -9.46 -5.30 4.38
N TYR A 159 -8.97 -4.77 3.27
CA TYR A 159 -9.79 -3.98 2.34
C TYR A 159 -10.89 -4.83 1.70
N VAL A 160 -10.59 -6.03 1.20
CA VAL A 160 -11.58 -6.92 0.59
C VAL A 160 -12.59 -7.46 1.61
N SER A 161 -12.21 -7.55 2.89
CA SER A 161 -13.12 -7.87 4.00
C SER A 161 -14.02 -6.69 4.41
N GLY A 162 -13.85 -5.51 3.77
CA GLY A 162 -14.68 -4.33 3.98
C GLY A 162 -14.33 -3.50 5.21
N VAL A 163 -13.13 -3.66 5.77
CA VAL A 163 -12.68 -2.87 6.93
C VAL A 163 -12.40 -1.43 6.50
N PRO A 164 -13.05 -0.43 7.13
CA PRO A 164 -12.78 0.96 6.83
C PRO A 164 -11.50 1.45 7.50
N LEU A 165 -10.90 2.50 6.98
CA LEU A 165 -9.77 3.26 7.52
C LEU A 165 -8.45 2.47 7.63
N ILE A 166 -8.45 1.31 8.30
CA ILE A 166 -7.22 0.56 8.62
C ILE A 166 -6.38 0.22 7.38
N PRO A 167 -6.95 -0.31 6.26
CA PRO A 167 -6.15 -0.58 5.07
C PRO A 167 -5.43 0.66 4.52
N ARG A 168 -6.11 1.82 4.54
CA ARG A 168 -5.51 3.07 4.07
C ARG A 168 -4.46 3.61 5.05
N ILE A 169 -4.67 3.50 6.37
CA ILE A 169 -3.65 3.83 7.37
C ILE A 169 -2.37 3.02 7.12
N MET A 170 -2.50 1.71 6.83
CA MET A 170 -1.36 0.84 6.54
C MET A 170 -0.60 1.27 5.30
N THR A 171 -1.30 1.47 4.17
CA THR A 171 -0.65 1.82 2.91
C THR A 171 -0.06 3.24 2.93
N GLU A 172 -0.69 4.20 3.61
CA GLU A 172 -0.12 5.54 3.79
C GLU A 172 1.11 5.53 4.71
N TYR A 173 1.18 4.63 5.67
CA TYR A 173 2.41 4.45 6.46
C TYR A 173 3.57 3.96 5.58
N ALA A 174 3.33 2.98 4.70
CA ALA A 174 4.33 2.51 3.75
C ALA A 174 4.72 3.61 2.74
N HIS A 175 3.73 4.32 2.21
CA HIS A 175 3.93 5.47 1.30
C HIS A 175 4.83 6.54 1.94
N GLY A 176 4.55 6.92 3.18
CA GLY A 176 5.37 7.91 3.90
C GLY A 176 6.83 7.49 4.11
N GLY A 177 7.10 6.18 4.20
CA GLY A 177 8.46 5.64 4.37
C GLY A 177 9.21 5.33 3.08
N THR A 178 8.50 5.08 1.97
CA THR A 178 9.08 4.59 0.71
C THR A 178 8.89 5.52 -0.48
N GLY A 179 7.93 6.44 -0.41
CA GLY A 179 7.47 7.22 -1.56
C GLY A 179 6.67 6.41 -2.59
N ILE A 180 6.18 5.21 -2.23
CA ILE A 180 5.40 4.31 -3.08
C ILE A 180 3.97 4.26 -2.58
N ASP A 181 3.04 4.82 -3.35
CA ASP A 181 1.60 4.83 -3.04
C ASP A 181 0.89 3.67 -3.74
N ILE A 182 0.56 2.61 -3.02
CA ILE A 182 -0.27 1.51 -3.51
C ILE A 182 -1.61 1.55 -2.78
N ASN A 183 -2.69 1.85 -3.48
CA ASN A 183 -4.01 1.81 -2.87
C ASN A 183 -4.39 0.36 -2.50
N PRO A 184 -4.90 0.11 -1.28
CA PRO A 184 -5.22 -1.26 -0.84
C PRO A 184 -6.31 -1.94 -1.67
N GLY A 185 -7.11 -1.19 -2.44
CA GLY A 185 -8.13 -1.73 -3.35
C GLY A 185 -7.59 -2.25 -4.67
N ALA A 186 -6.34 -1.95 -5.04
CA ALA A 186 -5.72 -2.51 -6.24
C ALA A 186 -5.66 -4.05 -6.17
N THR A 187 -5.73 -4.72 -7.32
CA THR A 187 -5.53 -6.16 -7.42
C THR A 187 -4.19 -6.43 -8.08
N ILE A 188 -3.27 -7.09 -7.40
CA ILE A 188 -1.90 -7.34 -7.88
C ILE A 188 -1.59 -8.83 -7.82
N GLY A 189 -1.18 -9.38 -8.97
CA GLY A 189 -0.80 -10.78 -9.12
C GLY A 189 0.51 -11.16 -8.44
N GLU A 190 1.07 -12.29 -8.84
CA GLU A 190 2.29 -12.88 -8.27
C GLU A 190 3.55 -12.32 -8.94
N TYR A 191 4.70 -12.48 -8.27
CA TYR A 191 6.02 -12.07 -8.78
C TYR A 191 6.05 -10.59 -9.17
N PHE A 192 5.45 -9.75 -8.37
CA PHE A 192 5.41 -8.31 -8.63
C PHE A 192 6.75 -7.66 -8.24
N PHE A 193 7.29 -6.87 -9.15
CA PHE A 193 8.58 -6.20 -8.98
C PHE A 193 8.43 -4.68 -9.06
N ILE A 194 9.00 -4.00 -8.07
CA ILE A 194 9.16 -2.54 -8.06
C ILE A 194 10.64 -2.23 -7.89
N ASP A 195 11.23 -1.53 -8.89
CA ASP A 195 12.60 -1.05 -8.83
C ASP A 195 12.64 0.42 -8.44
N HIS A 196 13.53 0.78 -7.51
CA HIS A 196 13.68 2.10 -6.88
C HIS A 196 12.38 2.60 -6.22
N GLY A 197 11.32 2.71 -6.93
CA GLY A 197 9.93 2.84 -6.49
C GLY A 197 9.47 4.27 -6.18
N THR A 198 10.33 5.19 -5.77
CA THR A 198 9.92 6.55 -5.39
C THR A 198 9.04 7.21 -6.44
N GLY A 199 7.86 7.68 -6.01
CA GLY A 199 6.90 8.36 -6.87
C GLY A 199 5.97 7.43 -7.67
N ILE A 200 5.98 6.11 -7.39
CA ILE A 200 4.96 5.20 -7.92
C ILE A 200 3.61 5.52 -7.29
N VAL A 201 2.55 5.53 -8.12
CA VAL A 201 1.16 5.64 -7.70
C VAL A 201 0.33 4.55 -8.36
N ILE A 202 -0.29 3.67 -7.59
CA ILE A 202 -1.18 2.61 -8.04
C ILE A 202 -2.58 2.85 -7.46
N GLY A 203 -3.51 3.26 -8.34
CA GLY A 203 -4.87 3.63 -7.95
C GLY A 203 -5.75 2.44 -7.57
N GLU A 204 -6.81 2.71 -6.83
CA GLU A 204 -7.71 1.74 -6.17
C GLU A 204 -8.26 0.62 -7.06
N THR A 205 -8.66 0.93 -8.29
CA THR A 205 -9.27 -0.04 -9.20
C THR A 205 -8.28 -0.57 -10.24
N THR A 206 -6.97 -0.38 -10.01
CA THR A 206 -5.93 -0.95 -10.86
C THR A 206 -5.94 -2.48 -10.78
N ILE A 207 -5.76 -3.13 -11.91
CA ILE A 207 -5.52 -4.58 -11.98
C ILE A 207 -4.14 -4.78 -12.59
N ILE A 208 -3.28 -5.52 -11.91
CA ILE A 208 -1.93 -5.87 -12.32
C ILE A 208 -1.81 -7.39 -12.35
N GLY A 209 -1.41 -7.95 -13.48
CA GLY A 209 -1.18 -9.37 -13.67
C GLY A 209 0.08 -9.88 -12.97
N ASN A 210 0.49 -11.09 -13.35
CA ASN A 210 1.68 -11.75 -12.80
C ASN A 210 2.96 -11.26 -13.50
N HIS A 211 4.10 -11.32 -12.81
CA HIS A 211 5.43 -10.98 -13.35
C HIS A 211 5.55 -9.55 -13.93
N VAL A 212 4.75 -8.62 -13.44
CA VAL A 212 4.79 -7.21 -13.88
C VAL A 212 5.94 -6.48 -13.19
N LYS A 213 6.62 -5.60 -13.95
CA LYS A 213 7.72 -4.77 -13.47
C LYS A 213 7.39 -3.29 -13.58
N LEU A 214 7.49 -2.57 -12.48
CA LEU A 214 7.31 -1.12 -12.43
C LEU A 214 8.59 -0.44 -11.93
N TYR A 215 8.93 0.66 -12.59
CA TYR A 215 10.05 1.52 -12.20
C TYR A 215 9.56 2.81 -11.55
N GLN A 216 10.46 3.54 -10.90
CA GLN A 216 10.17 4.78 -10.18
C GLN A 216 9.33 5.77 -11.01
N GLY A 217 8.44 6.49 -10.33
CA GLY A 217 7.61 7.54 -10.91
C GLY A 217 6.48 7.06 -11.82
N VAL A 218 6.24 5.74 -11.93
CA VAL A 218 5.11 5.21 -12.70
C VAL A 218 3.79 5.56 -12.00
N THR A 219 2.84 6.06 -12.78
CA THR A 219 1.48 6.35 -12.31
C THR A 219 0.46 5.48 -13.05
N LEU A 220 -0.28 4.65 -12.32
CA LEU A 220 -1.45 3.92 -12.78
C LEU A 220 -2.69 4.62 -12.22
N GLY A 221 -3.17 5.64 -12.93
CA GLY A 221 -4.09 6.63 -12.42
C GLY A 221 -5.45 6.66 -13.11
N ALA A 222 -6.36 7.48 -12.56
CA ALA A 222 -7.62 7.81 -13.20
C ALA A 222 -7.47 9.03 -14.11
N LEU A 223 -8.26 9.08 -15.18
CA LEU A 223 -8.48 10.33 -15.91
C LEU A 223 -9.38 11.23 -15.05
N SER A 224 -8.99 12.51 -14.91
CA SER A 224 -9.82 13.49 -14.21
C SER A 224 -11.16 13.65 -14.93
N PRO A 225 -12.31 13.43 -14.24
CA PRO A 225 -13.60 13.63 -14.87
C PRO A 225 -13.80 15.11 -15.21
N ARG A 226 -14.21 15.41 -16.44
CA ARG A 226 -14.68 16.73 -16.81
C ARG A 226 -15.97 17.00 -16.03
N GLY A 227 -15.89 17.78 -14.93
CA GLY A 227 -17.06 18.10 -14.09
C GLY A 227 -16.92 17.77 -12.60
N GLY A 228 -15.77 17.27 -12.12
CA GLY A 228 -15.45 17.21 -10.68
C GLY A 228 -16.14 16.10 -9.88
N HIS A 229 -16.96 15.22 -10.47
CA HIS A 229 -17.58 14.12 -9.75
C HIS A 229 -16.72 12.85 -9.84
N ALA A 230 -16.55 12.15 -8.71
CA ALA A 230 -15.86 10.88 -8.66
C ALA A 230 -16.54 9.85 -9.58
N VAL A 231 -15.80 9.25 -10.51
CA VAL A 231 -16.31 8.15 -11.34
C VAL A 231 -16.47 6.93 -10.45
N VAL A 232 -17.68 6.40 -10.36
CA VAL A 232 -17.97 5.15 -9.64
C VAL A 232 -17.53 3.97 -10.51
N GLY A 233 -16.85 2.97 -9.91
CA GLY A 233 -16.42 1.77 -10.60
C GLY A 233 -14.98 1.81 -11.11
N LYS A 234 -14.70 1.07 -12.18
CA LYS A 234 -13.35 0.92 -12.77
C LYS A 234 -12.87 2.24 -13.37
N ARG A 235 -11.82 2.85 -12.78
CA ARG A 235 -11.27 4.15 -13.20
C ARG A 235 -9.76 4.16 -13.40
N HIS A 236 -9.08 3.09 -13.02
CA HIS A 236 -7.63 2.92 -13.18
C HIS A 236 -7.31 1.80 -14.17
N PRO A 237 -6.13 1.81 -14.81
CA PRO A 237 -5.80 0.89 -15.88
C PRO A 237 -5.71 -0.57 -15.44
N THR A 238 -5.65 -1.45 -16.45
CA THR A 238 -5.30 -2.86 -16.29
C THR A 238 -3.94 -3.10 -16.96
N VAL A 239 -3.06 -3.85 -16.29
CA VAL A 239 -1.73 -4.24 -16.78
C VAL A 239 -1.67 -5.76 -16.85
N GLY A 240 -1.43 -6.30 -18.05
CA GLY A 240 -1.34 -7.73 -18.31
C GLY A 240 -0.04 -8.36 -17.80
N ASP A 241 -0.03 -9.69 -17.77
CA ASP A 241 1.09 -10.49 -17.27
C ASP A 241 2.41 -10.16 -18.00
N GLY A 242 3.51 -10.13 -17.25
CA GLY A 242 4.86 -9.93 -17.80
C GLY A 242 5.13 -8.53 -18.38
N ALA A 243 4.20 -7.60 -18.26
CA ALA A 243 4.41 -6.24 -18.74
C ALA A 243 5.50 -5.52 -17.93
N THR A 244 6.27 -4.66 -18.62
CA THR A 244 7.30 -3.81 -18.02
C THR A 244 6.99 -2.34 -18.28
N ILE A 245 6.90 -1.54 -17.22
CA ILE A 245 6.59 -0.12 -17.32
C ILE A 245 7.76 0.68 -16.76
N TYR A 246 8.48 1.37 -17.63
CA TYR A 246 9.66 2.13 -17.27
C TYR A 246 9.34 3.48 -16.63
N SER A 247 10.38 4.04 -16.01
CA SER A 247 10.33 5.19 -15.12
C SER A 247 9.55 6.40 -15.66
N GLY A 248 8.73 7.01 -14.80
CA GLY A 248 7.99 8.23 -15.10
C GLY A 248 6.83 8.06 -16.08
N ALA A 249 6.52 6.85 -16.52
CA ALA A 249 5.37 6.62 -17.39
C ALA A 249 4.05 6.82 -16.62
N SER A 250 3.10 7.52 -17.25
CA SER A 250 1.74 7.71 -16.73
C SER A 250 0.74 6.97 -17.61
N ILE A 251 0.01 6.03 -17.03
CA ILE A 251 -1.02 5.23 -17.68
C ILE A 251 -2.34 5.53 -17.00
N LEU A 252 -3.28 6.10 -17.73
CA LEU A 252 -4.50 6.67 -17.16
C LEU A 252 -5.77 6.11 -17.79
N GLY A 253 -6.78 5.90 -16.94
CA GLY A 253 -8.14 5.57 -17.37
C GLY A 253 -8.54 4.12 -17.15
N GLY A 254 -9.80 3.92 -16.73
CA GLY A 254 -10.34 2.59 -16.39
C GLY A 254 -10.52 1.64 -17.59
N GLY A 255 -10.61 2.19 -18.80
CA GLY A 255 -10.68 1.42 -20.02
C GLY A 255 -9.32 1.11 -20.63
N THR A 256 -8.24 1.72 -20.13
CA THR A 256 -6.88 1.53 -20.65
C THR A 256 -6.31 0.19 -20.20
N VAL A 257 -5.89 -0.63 -21.16
CA VAL A 257 -5.28 -1.95 -20.93
C VAL A 257 -3.89 -1.97 -21.55
N ILE A 258 -2.89 -2.29 -20.76
CA ILE A 258 -1.54 -2.65 -21.22
C ILE A 258 -1.51 -4.16 -21.41
N GLY A 259 -1.40 -4.64 -22.65
CA GLY A 259 -1.40 -6.06 -22.97
C GLY A 259 -0.22 -6.82 -22.36
N ALA A 260 -0.40 -8.13 -22.23
CA ALA A 260 0.63 -9.01 -21.66
C ALA A 260 1.95 -8.94 -22.44
N GLY A 261 3.08 -9.03 -21.73
CA GLY A 261 4.42 -8.98 -22.33
C GLY A 261 4.82 -7.64 -22.94
N SER A 262 3.99 -6.60 -22.79
CA SER A 262 4.27 -5.29 -23.39
C SER A 262 5.29 -4.50 -22.60
N VAL A 263 6.00 -3.60 -23.28
CA VAL A 263 7.02 -2.73 -22.69
C VAL A 263 6.65 -1.27 -22.94
N ILE A 264 6.43 -0.52 -21.87
CA ILE A 264 6.15 0.92 -21.93
C ILE A 264 7.43 1.68 -21.61
N GLY A 265 7.88 2.49 -22.56
CA GLY A 265 9.07 3.35 -22.42
C GLY A 265 8.89 4.43 -21.37
N GLY A 266 10.01 4.87 -20.78
CA GLY A 266 9.99 5.89 -19.74
C GLY A 266 9.39 7.23 -20.19
N ASN A 267 8.77 7.94 -19.24
CA ASN A 267 8.10 9.23 -19.44
C ASN A 267 6.96 9.22 -20.49
N SER A 268 6.45 8.04 -20.85
CA SER A 268 5.31 7.91 -21.76
C SER A 268 4.01 8.33 -21.07
N PHE A 269 3.09 8.95 -21.83
CA PHE A 269 1.76 9.31 -21.36
C PHE A 269 0.73 8.53 -22.17
N ILE A 270 0.09 7.53 -21.55
CA ILE A 270 -0.77 6.54 -22.21
C ILE A 270 -2.20 6.68 -21.68
N THR A 271 -3.14 6.89 -22.59
CA THR A 271 -4.58 6.95 -22.33
C THR A 271 -5.39 5.94 -23.13
N ASP A 272 -4.74 5.30 -24.09
CA ASP A 272 -5.31 4.28 -24.96
C ASP A 272 -4.65 2.93 -24.70
N SER A 273 -5.37 1.84 -24.99
CA SER A 273 -4.84 0.50 -24.77
C SER A 273 -3.66 0.18 -25.68
N VAL A 274 -2.72 -0.60 -25.18
CA VAL A 274 -1.56 -1.13 -25.90
C VAL A 274 -1.74 -2.64 -26.03
N GLU A 275 -1.60 -3.16 -27.26
CA GLU A 275 -1.76 -4.58 -27.53
C GLU A 275 -0.66 -5.42 -26.89
N GLU A 276 -0.89 -6.73 -26.76
CA GLU A 276 0.07 -7.68 -26.21
C GLU A 276 1.40 -7.67 -26.98
N ASN A 277 2.50 -7.95 -26.27
CA ASN A 277 3.86 -8.04 -26.84
C ASN A 277 4.32 -6.80 -27.60
N THR A 278 3.75 -5.63 -27.27
CA THR A 278 4.02 -4.37 -27.96
C THR A 278 4.99 -3.51 -27.17
N LYS A 279 5.95 -2.89 -27.86
CA LYS A 279 6.81 -1.86 -27.30
C LYS A 279 6.30 -0.47 -27.68
N ALA A 280 5.77 0.27 -26.71
CA ALA A 280 5.36 1.66 -26.86
C ALA A 280 6.42 2.58 -26.23
N SER A 281 6.92 3.55 -26.97
CA SER A 281 7.93 4.51 -26.47
C SER A 281 7.82 5.85 -27.20
N ILE A 282 8.23 6.91 -26.54
CA ILE A 282 8.35 8.25 -27.12
C ILE A 282 9.51 8.22 -28.15
N GLU A 283 9.35 8.92 -29.26
CA GLU A 283 10.48 9.16 -30.17
C GLU A 283 11.60 9.93 -29.46
N LYS A 284 12.85 9.64 -29.83
CA LYS A 284 14.01 10.30 -29.21
C LYS A 284 13.92 11.82 -29.43
N PRO A 285 13.85 12.62 -28.35
CA PRO A 285 13.84 14.06 -28.46
C PRO A 285 15.17 14.54 -29.09
N LYS A 286 15.10 15.56 -29.96
CA LYS A 286 16.30 16.20 -30.53
C LYS A 286 17.00 17.00 -29.44
N MET A 287 18.24 16.62 -29.11
CA MET A 287 19.11 17.41 -28.23
C MET A 287 19.75 18.56 -29.02
N VAL A 288 19.63 19.78 -28.50
CA VAL A 288 20.26 20.96 -29.07
C VAL A 288 21.42 21.37 -28.16
N TYR A 289 22.62 21.29 -28.69
CA TYR A 289 23.83 21.70 -27.99
C TYR A 289 24.19 23.15 -28.39
N ARG A 290 24.29 24.02 -27.41
CA ARG A 290 24.79 25.43 -27.62
C ARG A 290 26.04 25.61 -26.79
N VAL A 291 27.16 25.90 -27.48
CA VAL A 291 28.38 26.26 -26.80
C VAL A 291 28.20 27.69 -26.20
N LYS A 292 28.41 27.85 -24.90
CA LYS A 292 28.48 29.18 -24.30
C LYS A 292 29.70 29.87 -24.88
N LYS A 293 29.52 30.98 -25.57
CA LYS A 293 30.64 31.87 -25.89
C LYS A 293 31.14 32.46 -24.59
N SER A 294 32.43 32.22 -24.27
CA SER A 294 33.15 32.83 -23.15
C SER A 294 33.25 34.34 -23.34
#